data_7175b641cf149bf256335aed3c03b13e
#
_entry.id   7175b641cf149bf256335aed3c03b13e
#
_cell.length_a   1.000
_cell.length_b   1.000
_cell.length_c   1.000
_cell.angle_alpha   90.00
_cell.angle_beta   90.00
_cell.angle_gamma   90.00
#
_symmetry.space_group_name_H-M   'P 1'
#
loop_
_entity.id
_entity.type
_entity.pdbx_description
1 polymer ?
#
loop_
_entity_poly.entity_id
_entity_poly.type
_entity_poly.pdbx_seq_one_letter_code
_entity_poly.pdbx_strand_id
1 'polypeptide(L)'
;RWVDSGLVVTQIDDRAGRNLRWTQPIVIALGFGDTVALERIALREGSAFARIASGAPDFVLPGADGIGYGRFVLDAASREALRSRVHTLADPVHRAVAWQSLYEEVLDDSLSGAQLLDAALRGLELERDELIVSQLLGLVRNVFWRHVSDSAQRAVAPRVEATLWRELDRASAPSRKGSFFAALVGVTRTEEGIARLERIWRGAERPRGLPIAEPQLVALAEALALRGVPNADSLLDAQEARITNPDRLARFRFVRPALSADARVRDSLFRSFADVAQRRRESWVLDAMALLHHPLRAQSSLPLVRPALDLTLEIQRTGDIFFPLRWLNATLDGHRSSAAADTVRAYLDANPELPPRLRGKVLQAADDLFRVSGRRPNS
;
A
#
# COMPACT_ATOMS: atom_id res chain seq x y z
N ARG A 1 -17.17 -22.38 -1.82
CA ARG A 1 -17.27 -23.32 -0.70
C ARG A 1 -17.34 -24.75 -1.23
N TRP A 2 -16.49 -25.63 -0.69
CA TRP A 2 -16.55 -27.07 -0.96
C TRP A 2 -17.77 -27.69 -0.26
N VAL A 3 -18.51 -28.55 -0.95
CA VAL A 3 -19.65 -29.30 -0.43
C VAL A 3 -19.68 -30.72 -1.07
N ASP A 4 -19.78 -31.73 -0.24
CA ASP A 4 -19.83 -33.15 -0.64
C ASP A 4 -18.82 -33.53 -1.76
N SER A 5 -19.26 -33.50 -3.03
CA SER A 5 -18.45 -33.86 -4.19
C SER A 5 -18.25 -32.73 -5.19
N GLY A 6 -18.32 -31.48 -4.74
CA GLY A 6 -18.21 -30.35 -5.65
C GLY A 6 -17.99 -29.00 -4.99
N LEU A 7 -17.99 -27.99 -5.81
CA LEU A 7 -17.76 -26.61 -5.43
C LEU A 7 -19.01 -25.76 -5.69
N VAL A 8 -19.49 -25.06 -4.67
CA VAL A 8 -20.51 -24.02 -4.79
C VAL A 8 -19.83 -22.66 -4.79
N VAL A 9 -20.06 -21.87 -5.83
CA VAL A 9 -19.67 -20.46 -5.93
C VAL A 9 -20.92 -19.61 -5.77
N THR A 10 -20.91 -18.69 -4.83
CA THR A 10 -22.02 -17.76 -4.57
C THR A 10 -21.54 -16.33 -4.74
N GLN A 11 -22.32 -15.49 -5.42
CA GLN A 11 -22.07 -14.05 -5.47
C GLN A 11 -23.01 -13.30 -4.54
N ILE A 12 -22.50 -12.27 -3.91
CA ILE A 12 -23.22 -11.40 -2.99
C ILE A 12 -22.98 -9.95 -3.41
N ASP A 13 -24.03 -9.13 -3.43
CA ASP A 13 -23.91 -7.69 -3.56
C ASP A 13 -23.68 -7.10 -2.17
N ASP A 14 -22.53 -6.42 -1.95
CA ASP A 14 -22.17 -5.85 -0.67
C ASP A 14 -23.09 -4.71 -0.22
N ARG A 15 -23.86 -4.12 -1.15
CA ARG A 15 -24.80 -3.06 -0.80
C ARG A 15 -26.16 -3.63 -0.38
N ALA A 16 -26.51 -3.41 0.89
CA ALA A 16 -27.78 -3.83 1.45
C ALA A 16 -28.96 -3.36 0.58
N GLY A 17 -29.87 -4.29 0.27
CA GLY A 17 -31.11 -4.03 -0.46
C GLY A 17 -30.97 -3.88 -1.98
N ARG A 18 -29.75 -3.84 -2.56
CA ARG A 18 -29.55 -3.70 -3.99
C ARG A 18 -29.67 -5.03 -4.76
N ASN A 19 -29.13 -6.12 -4.21
CA ASN A 19 -29.19 -7.50 -4.75
C ASN A 19 -28.81 -7.65 -6.23
N LEU A 20 -27.83 -6.88 -6.72
CA LEU A 20 -27.37 -7.03 -8.09
C LEU A 20 -26.67 -8.38 -8.32
N ARG A 21 -26.80 -8.90 -9.53
CA ARG A 21 -26.14 -10.12 -9.99
C ARG A 21 -25.37 -9.84 -11.27
N TRP A 22 -24.17 -10.40 -11.37
CA TRP A 22 -23.33 -10.27 -12.54
C TRP A 22 -23.16 -11.62 -13.21
N THR A 23 -23.38 -11.67 -14.51
CA THR A 23 -23.06 -12.85 -15.31
C THR A 23 -21.60 -12.78 -15.70
N GLN A 24 -20.79 -13.72 -15.24
CA GLN A 24 -19.38 -13.79 -15.58
C GLN A 24 -18.86 -15.23 -15.54
N PRO A 25 -17.89 -15.60 -16.40
CA PRO A 25 -17.09 -16.80 -16.20
C PRO A 25 -16.11 -16.56 -15.06
N ILE A 26 -15.94 -17.57 -14.20
CA ILE A 26 -14.91 -17.55 -13.16
C ILE A 26 -14.02 -18.77 -13.36
N VAL A 27 -12.73 -18.55 -13.53
CA VAL A 27 -11.72 -19.61 -13.53
C VAL A 27 -11.28 -19.85 -12.09
N ILE A 28 -11.28 -21.10 -11.67
CA ILE A 28 -10.92 -21.50 -10.31
C ILE A 28 -9.76 -22.49 -10.40
N ALA A 29 -8.68 -22.22 -9.69
CA ALA A 29 -7.62 -23.18 -9.52
C ALA A 29 -7.87 -24.02 -8.26
N LEU A 30 -7.79 -25.33 -8.42
CA LEU A 30 -7.95 -26.33 -7.38
C LEU A 30 -6.61 -27.05 -7.18
N GLY A 31 -6.04 -26.93 -5.98
CA GLY A 31 -4.76 -27.56 -5.64
C GLY A 31 -4.94 -28.98 -5.11
N PHE A 32 -4.13 -29.91 -5.62
CA PHE A 32 -4.07 -31.31 -5.18
C PHE A 32 -2.58 -31.70 -5.07
N GLY A 33 -2.02 -31.65 -3.86
CA GLY A 33 -0.57 -31.84 -3.67
C GLY A 33 0.22 -30.81 -4.48
N ASP A 34 1.04 -31.30 -5.41
CA ASP A 34 1.88 -30.47 -6.29
C ASP A 34 1.20 -30.12 -7.63
N THR A 35 -0.05 -30.56 -7.85
CA THR A 35 -0.78 -30.30 -9.08
C THR A 35 -1.90 -29.29 -8.89
N VAL A 36 -2.23 -28.57 -9.96
CA VAL A 36 -3.33 -27.60 -10.00
C VAL A 36 -4.24 -27.96 -11.17
N ALA A 37 -5.52 -28.23 -10.88
CA ALA A 37 -6.57 -28.36 -11.88
C ALA A 37 -7.31 -27.03 -12.03
N LEU A 38 -7.78 -26.73 -13.24
CA LEU A 38 -8.57 -25.55 -13.53
C LEU A 38 -10.01 -25.92 -13.83
N GLU A 39 -10.94 -25.27 -13.13
CA GLU A 39 -12.36 -25.35 -13.39
C GLU A 39 -12.88 -24.01 -13.87
N ARG A 40 -13.76 -24.03 -14.86
CA ARG A 40 -14.42 -22.84 -15.38
C ARG A 40 -15.92 -22.90 -15.07
N ILE A 41 -16.37 -21.97 -14.25
CA ILE A 41 -17.76 -21.89 -13.81
C ILE A 41 -18.40 -20.64 -14.44
N ALA A 42 -19.53 -20.83 -15.12
CA ALA A 42 -20.35 -19.70 -15.57
C ALA A 42 -21.31 -19.30 -14.44
N LEU A 43 -21.00 -18.20 -13.77
CA LEU A 43 -21.85 -17.64 -12.73
C LEU A 43 -22.88 -16.72 -13.41
N ARG A 44 -24.12 -17.18 -13.54
CA ARG A 44 -25.21 -16.46 -14.22
C ARG A 44 -26.22 -15.88 -13.24
N GLU A 45 -26.43 -16.57 -12.12
CA GLU A 45 -27.38 -16.22 -11.07
C GLU A 45 -26.66 -16.10 -9.72
N GLY A 46 -27.37 -16.11 -8.61
CA GLY A 46 -26.83 -15.99 -7.27
C GLY A 46 -25.78 -17.04 -6.89
N SER A 47 -25.87 -18.26 -7.47
CA SER A 47 -24.90 -19.33 -7.20
C SER A 47 -24.76 -20.26 -8.39
N ALA A 48 -23.65 -20.99 -8.45
CA ALA A 48 -23.37 -22.05 -9.40
C ALA A 48 -22.69 -23.22 -8.70
N PHE A 49 -22.93 -24.43 -9.17
CA PHE A 49 -22.32 -25.66 -8.67
C PHE A 49 -21.48 -26.32 -9.76
N ALA A 50 -20.29 -26.77 -9.40
CA ALA A 50 -19.44 -27.60 -10.23
C ALA A 50 -19.08 -28.90 -9.49
N ARG A 51 -19.39 -30.04 -10.15
CA ARG A 51 -18.97 -31.35 -9.63
C ARG A 51 -17.49 -31.56 -9.89
N ILE A 52 -16.72 -31.91 -8.88
CA ILE A 52 -15.29 -32.16 -8.96
C ILE A 52 -15.01 -33.64 -8.67
N ALA A 53 -14.53 -34.35 -9.68
CA ALA A 53 -14.34 -35.80 -9.58
C ALA A 53 -13.08 -36.17 -8.75
N SER A 54 -12.13 -35.27 -8.63
CA SER A 54 -10.81 -35.53 -7.99
C SER A 54 -10.83 -35.52 -6.45
N GLY A 55 -12.02 -35.37 -5.83
CA GLY A 55 -12.14 -35.25 -4.37
C GLY A 55 -11.89 -33.81 -3.87
N ALA A 56 -11.74 -33.65 -2.54
CA ALA A 56 -11.55 -32.34 -1.92
C ALA A 56 -10.14 -31.79 -2.22
N PRO A 57 -10.04 -30.56 -2.75
CA PRO A 57 -8.74 -29.92 -2.98
C PRO A 57 -8.12 -29.42 -1.68
N ASP A 58 -6.77 -29.29 -1.64
CA ASP A 58 -6.03 -28.66 -0.56
C ASP A 58 -6.32 -27.15 -0.47
N PHE A 59 -6.56 -26.53 -1.64
CA PHE A 59 -7.00 -25.12 -1.72
C PHE A 59 -7.86 -24.87 -2.93
N VAL A 60 -8.67 -23.84 -2.82
CA VAL A 60 -9.50 -23.25 -3.88
C VAL A 60 -9.06 -21.81 -4.08
N LEU A 61 -8.61 -21.46 -5.29
CA LEU A 61 -8.23 -20.10 -5.68
C LEU A 61 -9.19 -19.61 -6.78
N PRO A 62 -10.26 -18.88 -6.44
CA PRO A 62 -11.16 -18.32 -7.42
C PRO A 62 -10.55 -17.11 -8.14
N GLY A 63 -10.98 -16.86 -9.39
CA GLY A 63 -10.44 -15.79 -10.21
C GLY A 63 -9.00 -16.02 -10.65
N ALA A 64 -8.56 -17.30 -10.74
CA ALA A 64 -7.17 -17.69 -10.96
C ALA A 64 -6.55 -17.14 -12.25
N ASP A 65 -7.36 -16.78 -13.26
CA ASP A 65 -6.92 -16.13 -14.50
C ASP A 65 -6.71 -14.60 -14.37
N GLY A 66 -7.02 -14.01 -13.22
CA GLY A 66 -6.88 -12.58 -12.96
C GLY A 66 -7.93 -11.70 -13.68
N ILE A 67 -8.94 -12.28 -14.30
CA ILE A 67 -9.95 -11.55 -15.10
C ILE A 67 -11.28 -11.40 -14.35
N GLY A 68 -11.59 -12.30 -13.41
CA GLY A 68 -12.84 -12.28 -12.66
C GLY A 68 -13.05 -10.96 -11.92
N TYR A 69 -14.27 -10.39 -12.02
CA TYR A 69 -14.63 -9.15 -11.34
C TYR A 69 -15.35 -9.45 -10.02
N GLY A 70 -14.73 -9.03 -8.93
CA GLY A 70 -15.26 -9.19 -7.57
C GLY A 70 -14.17 -9.41 -6.54
N ARG A 71 -14.53 -9.35 -5.29
CA ARG A 71 -13.71 -9.80 -4.19
C ARG A 71 -13.96 -11.29 -3.97
N PHE A 72 -12.92 -12.08 -3.97
CA PHE A 72 -12.99 -13.53 -3.77
C PHE A 72 -12.59 -13.88 -2.35
N VAL A 73 -13.53 -14.40 -1.57
CA VAL A 73 -13.33 -14.82 -0.18
C VAL A 73 -12.78 -16.25 -0.15
N LEU A 74 -11.67 -16.45 0.51
CA LEU A 74 -11.08 -17.78 0.71
C LEU A 74 -11.68 -18.47 1.93
N ASP A 75 -11.88 -19.78 1.86
CA ASP A 75 -12.11 -20.56 3.08
C ASP A 75 -10.82 -20.68 3.91
N ALA A 76 -10.94 -21.08 5.18
CA ALA A 76 -9.82 -21.13 6.10
C ALA A 76 -8.70 -22.08 5.64
N ALA A 77 -9.04 -23.23 5.04
CA ALA A 77 -8.07 -24.21 4.54
C ALA A 77 -7.32 -23.65 3.33
N SER A 78 -8.02 -23.07 2.36
CA SER A 78 -7.45 -22.43 1.17
C SER A 78 -6.54 -21.26 1.55
N ARG A 79 -6.96 -20.42 2.49
CA ARG A 79 -6.16 -19.28 3.01
C ARG A 79 -4.83 -19.78 3.61
N GLU A 80 -4.87 -20.78 4.47
CA GLU A 80 -3.67 -21.29 5.10
C GLU A 80 -2.73 -22.00 4.11
N ALA A 81 -3.30 -22.81 3.21
CA ALA A 81 -2.54 -23.48 2.16
C ALA A 81 -1.85 -22.48 1.23
N LEU A 82 -2.57 -21.46 0.76
CA LEU A 82 -2.01 -20.40 -0.09
C LEU A 82 -0.96 -19.59 0.66
N ARG A 83 -1.23 -19.13 1.90
CA ARG A 83 -0.29 -18.39 2.72
C ARG A 83 1.06 -19.11 2.88
N SER A 84 1.05 -20.41 2.99
CA SER A 84 2.26 -21.23 3.15
C SER A 84 2.94 -21.60 1.83
N ARG A 85 2.19 -21.73 0.72
CA ARG A 85 2.65 -22.36 -0.53
C ARG A 85 2.46 -21.53 -1.80
N VAL A 86 2.13 -20.22 -1.77
CA VAL A 86 1.97 -19.42 -3.00
C VAL A 86 3.17 -19.59 -3.93
N HIS A 87 4.39 -19.60 -3.39
CA HIS A 87 5.63 -19.71 -4.16
C HIS A 87 5.80 -21.04 -4.92
N THR A 88 5.04 -22.09 -4.58
CA THR A 88 5.07 -23.37 -5.27
C THR A 88 4.15 -23.46 -6.47
N LEU A 89 3.23 -22.50 -6.63
CA LEU A 89 2.36 -22.45 -7.78
C LEU A 89 3.17 -22.16 -9.06
N ALA A 90 3.09 -23.06 -10.04
CA ALA A 90 3.89 -22.95 -11.27
C ALA A 90 3.52 -21.72 -12.11
N ASP A 91 2.20 -21.44 -12.25
CA ASP A 91 1.71 -20.31 -13.04
C ASP A 91 1.90 -18.98 -12.28
N PRO A 92 2.62 -18.01 -12.87
CA PRO A 92 2.82 -16.69 -12.24
C PRO A 92 1.52 -15.92 -12.05
N VAL A 93 0.51 -16.09 -12.91
CA VAL A 93 -0.80 -15.44 -12.74
C VAL A 93 -1.49 -15.98 -11.49
N HIS A 94 -1.46 -17.28 -11.27
CA HIS A 94 -2.01 -17.88 -10.05
C HIS A 94 -1.30 -17.36 -8.80
N ARG A 95 0.04 -17.17 -8.84
CA ARG A 95 0.78 -16.57 -7.71
C ARG A 95 0.37 -15.13 -7.46
N ALA A 96 0.26 -14.32 -8.53
CA ALA A 96 -0.15 -12.92 -8.41
C ALA A 96 -1.57 -12.79 -7.82
N VAL A 97 -2.52 -13.60 -8.30
CA VAL A 97 -3.90 -13.64 -7.78
C VAL A 97 -3.93 -14.12 -6.32
N ALA A 98 -3.14 -15.14 -5.98
CA ALA A 98 -3.09 -15.63 -4.60
C ALA A 98 -2.58 -14.55 -3.63
N TRP A 99 -1.54 -13.78 -3.99
CA TRP A 99 -1.07 -12.65 -3.18
C TRP A 99 -2.13 -11.56 -3.03
N GLN A 100 -2.86 -11.25 -4.10
CA GLN A 100 -3.98 -10.31 -4.03
C GLN A 100 -5.09 -10.82 -3.11
N SER A 101 -5.49 -12.08 -3.26
CA SER A 101 -6.53 -12.69 -2.43
C SER A 101 -6.14 -12.71 -0.95
N LEU A 102 -4.89 -13.03 -0.62
CA LEU A 102 -4.39 -12.98 0.76
C LEU A 102 -4.39 -11.54 1.34
N TYR A 103 -4.15 -10.53 0.50
CA TYR A 103 -4.28 -9.13 0.94
C TYR A 103 -5.74 -8.77 1.23
N GLU A 104 -6.69 -9.21 0.40
CA GLU A 104 -8.13 -9.03 0.65
C GLU A 104 -8.57 -9.69 1.97
N GLU A 105 -7.98 -10.83 2.36
CA GLU A 105 -8.22 -11.46 3.65
C GLU A 105 -7.72 -10.61 4.84
N VAL A 106 -6.66 -9.79 4.63
CA VAL A 106 -6.22 -8.81 5.64
C VAL A 106 -7.21 -7.66 5.76
N LEU A 107 -7.75 -7.19 4.65
CA LEU A 107 -8.78 -6.14 4.65
C LEU A 107 -10.06 -6.56 5.37
N ASP A 108 -10.33 -7.86 5.46
CA ASP A 108 -11.49 -8.45 6.13
C ASP A 108 -11.22 -8.97 7.55
N ASP A 109 -10.04 -8.72 8.10
CA ASP A 109 -9.60 -9.23 9.41
C ASP A 109 -9.57 -10.77 9.51
N SER A 110 -9.64 -11.48 8.38
CA SER A 110 -9.53 -12.95 8.31
C SER A 110 -8.08 -13.45 8.34
N LEU A 111 -7.12 -12.56 8.02
CA LEU A 111 -5.70 -12.78 8.12
C LEU A 111 -5.06 -11.55 8.78
N SER A 112 -4.13 -11.74 9.73
CA SER A 112 -3.45 -10.57 10.30
C SER A 112 -2.39 -10.01 9.35
N GLY A 113 -2.18 -8.68 9.38
CA GLY A 113 -1.12 -8.03 8.61
C GLY A 113 0.26 -8.62 8.90
N ALA A 114 0.53 -9.02 10.15
CA ALA A 114 1.80 -9.67 10.52
C ALA A 114 2.00 -11.02 9.83
N GLN A 115 0.94 -11.83 9.72
CA GLN A 115 0.98 -13.13 9.03
C GLN A 115 1.20 -12.95 7.53
N LEU A 116 0.55 -11.97 6.90
CA LEU A 116 0.76 -11.68 5.49
C LEU A 116 2.16 -11.13 5.23
N LEU A 117 2.65 -10.24 6.09
CA LEU A 117 4.02 -9.70 6.00
C LEU A 117 5.05 -10.83 6.07
N ASP A 118 4.89 -11.76 7.00
CA ASP A 118 5.73 -12.92 7.14
C ASP A 118 5.75 -13.80 5.88
N ALA A 119 4.57 -14.08 5.32
CA ALA A 119 4.44 -14.83 4.07
C ALA A 119 5.09 -14.09 2.88
N ALA A 120 4.87 -12.76 2.77
CA ALA A 120 5.43 -11.94 1.70
C ALA A 120 6.97 -11.89 1.75
N LEU A 121 7.57 -11.82 2.95
CA LEU A 121 9.02 -11.86 3.11
C LEU A 121 9.60 -13.20 2.63
N ARG A 122 8.96 -14.34 2.98
CA ARG A 122 9.34 -15.65 2.45
C ARG A 122 9.14 -15.71 0.92
N GLY A 123 8.04 -15.15 0.43
CA GLY A 123 7.77 -15.07 -1.00
C GLY A 123 8.89 -14.35 -1.76
N LEU A 124 9.38 -13.22 -1.25
CA LEU A 124 10.48 -12.46 -1.87
C LEU A 124 11.78 -13.26 -2.02
N GLU A 125 12.07 -14.18 -1.09
CA GLU A 125 13.25 -15.04 -1.14
C GLU A 125 13.20 -16.08 -2.28
N LEU A 126 11.98 -16.46 -2.67
CA LEU A 126 11.72 -17.59 -3.58
C LEU A 126 11.24 -17.13 -4.97
N GLU A 127 10.64 -15.94 -5.07
CA GLU A 127 10.07 -15.44 -6.31
C GLU A 127 11.14 -15.00 -7.31
N ARG A 128 10.90 -15.36 -8.58
CA ARG A 128 11.80 -15.04 -9.70
C ARG A 128 11.16 -14.11 -10.71
N ASP A 129 9.83 -14.07 -10.79
CA ASP A 129 9.10 -13.16 -11.68
C ASP A 129 9.21 -11.72 -11.15
N GLU A 130 9.70 -10.81 -12.01
CA GLU A 130 9.95 -9.41 -11.60
C GLU A 130 8.66 -8.62 -11.31
N LEU A 131 7.54 -8.95 -11.98
CA LEU A 131 6.27 -8.29 -11.72
C LEU A 131 5.71 -8.71 -10.37
N ILE A 132 5.82 -9.99 -10.02
CA ILE A 132 5.39 -10.49 -8.72
C ILE A 132 6.31 -9.98 -7.61
N VAL A 133 7.62 -9.89 -7.84
CA VAL A 133 8.55 -9.24 -6.89
C VAL A 133 8.15 -7.79 -6.65
N SER A 134 7.81 -7.04 -7.70
CA SER A 134 7.32 -5.66 -7.57
C SER A 134 6.03 -5.59 -6.77
N GLN A 135 5.08 -6.50 -7.03
CA GLN A 135 3.84 -6.63 -6.27
C GLN A 135 4.13 -6.91 -4.79
N LEU A 136 5.01 -7.86 -4.48
CA LEU A 136 5.39 -8.23 -3.12
C LEU A 136 6.08 -7.06 -2.38
N LEU A 137 6.96 -6.32 -3.03
CA LEU A 137 7.59 -5.14 -2.43
C LEU A 137 6.56 -4.05 -2.10
N GLY A 138 5.59 -3.84 -3.00
CA GLY A 138 4.44 -2.98 -2.74
C GLY A 138 3.60 -3.46 -1.56
N LEU A 139 3.32 -4.76 -1.51
CA LEU A 139 2.57 -5.42 -0.44
C LEU A 139 3.28 -5.29 0.91
N VAL A 140 4.58 -5.59 0.97
CA VAL A 140 5.42 -5.44 2.18
C VAL A 140 5.33 -4.01 2.71
N ARG A 141 5.52 -3.00 1.86
CA ARG A 141 5.44 -1.59 2.27
C ARG A 141 4.05 -1.23 2.78
N ASN A 142 2.99 -1.62 2.06
CA ASN A 142 1.61 -1.31 2.44
C ASN A 142 1.24 -1.97 3.78
N VAL A 143 1.45 -3.29 3.89
CA VAL A 143 1.12 -4.04 5.09
C VAL A 143 1.94 -3.56 6.29
N PHE A 144 3.24 -3.33 6.12
CA PHE A 144 4.12 -2.83 7.17
C PHE A 144 3.62 -1.52 7.76
N TRP A 145 3.26 -0.54 6.92
CA TRP A 145 2.84 0.76 7.40
C TRP A 145 1.38 0.84 7.83
N ARG A 146 0.48 0.07 7.22
CA ARG A 146 -0.96 0.21 7.44
C ARG A 146 -1.57 -0.86 8.34
N HIS A 147 -1.13 -2.12 8.20
CA HIS A 147 -1.79 -3.27 8.83
C HIS A 147 -0.99 -3.92 9.97
N VAL A 148 0.18 -3.38 10.29
CA VAL A 148 1.01 -3.83 11.42
C VAL A 148 1.08 -2.71 12.46
N SER A 149 0.80 -2.99 13.73
CA SER A 149 0.84 -1.98 14.81
C SER A 149 2.25 -1.39 14.97
N ASP A 150 2.34 -0.19 15.55
CA ASP A 150 3.63 0.50 15.70
C ASP A 150 4.65 -0.30 16.53
N SER A 151 4.20 -0.98 17.60
CA SER A 151 5.05 -1.87 18.39
C SER A 151 5.50 -3.10 17.60
N ALA A 152 4.60 -3.72 16.83
CA ALA A 152 4.93 -4.86 15.98
C ALA A 152 5.82 -4.46 14.80
N GLN A 153 5.67 -3.25 14.23
CA GLN A 153 6.60 -2.72 13.23
C GLN A 153 8.04 -2.64 13.77
N ARG A 154 8.22 -2.11 15.00
CA ARG A 154 9.55 -2.06 15.63
C ARG A 154 10.13 -3.45 15.83
N ALA A 155 9.32 -4.39 16.26
CA ALA A 155 9.76 -5.76 16.48
C ALA A 155 10.15 -6.48 15.17
N VAL A 156 9.44 -6.25 14.07
CA VAL A 156 9.67 -6.96 12.80
C VAL A 156 10.64 -6.21 11.86
N ALA A 157 10.89 -4.93 12.07
CA ALA A 157 11.76 -4.10 11.21
C ALA A 157 13.14 -4.71 10.95
N PRO A 158 13.88 -5.24 11.96
CA PRO A 158 15.18 -5.85 11.70
C PRO A 158 15.11 -7.00 10.68
N ARG A 159 14.07 -7.83 10.76
CA ARG A 159 13.88 -8.95 9.84
C ARG A 159 13.48 -8.47 8.44
N VAL A 160 12.59 -7.48 8.34
CA VAL A 160 12.20 -6.87 7.06
C VAL A 160 13.43 -6.32 6.35
N GLU A 161 14.21 -5.50 7.05
CA GLU A 161 15.43 -4.87 6.53
C GLU A 161 16.47 -5.92 6.12
N ALA A 162 16.74 -6.90 6.97
CA ALA A 162 17.69 -7.98 6.66
C ALA A 162 17.28 -8.80 5.43
N THR A 163 15.99 -9.10 5.28
CA THR A 163 15.49 -9.82 4.09
C THR A 163 15.66 -8.96 2.83
N LEU A 164 15.28 -7.69 2.85
CA LEU A 164 15.41 -6.80 1.70
C LEU A 164 16.88 -6.57 1.30
N TRP A 165 17.80 -6.41 2.27
CA TRP A 165 19.24 -6.31 2.01
C TRP A 165 19.79 -7.58 1.38
N ARG A 166 19.46 -8.74 1.92
CA ARG A 166 19.88 -10.05 1.38
C ARG A 166 19.42 -10.24 -0.06
N GLU A 167 18.16 -9.90 -0.37
CA GLU A 167 17.63 -10.05 -1.72
C GLU A 167 18.19 -8.99 -2.70
N LEU A 168 18.49 -7.79 -2.22
CA LEU A 168 19.25 -6.79 -2.98
C LEU A 168 20.65 -7.33 -3.35
N ASP A 169 21.35 -7.91 -2.41
CA ASP A 169 22.70 -8.45 -2.66
C ASP A 169 22.66 -9.64 -3.64
N ARG A 170 21.66 -10.52 -3.54
CA ARG A 170 21.44 -11.67 -4.44
C ARG A 170 21.01 -11.28 -5.84
N ALA A 171 20.30 -10.16 -5.99
CA ALA A 171 19.81 -9.72 -7.29
C ALA A 171 20.97 -9.50 -8.27
N SER A 172 20.86 -10.00 -9.49
CA SER A 172 21.86 -9.80 -10.57
C SER A 172 21.55 -8.55 -11.39
N ALA A 173 20.25 -8.32 -11.71
CA ALA A 173 19.82 -7.20 -12.53
C ALA A 173 19.80 -5.88 -11.72
N PRO A 174 20.37 -4.78 -12.27
CA PRO A 174 20.34 -3.46 -11.62
C PRO A 174 18.92 -2.95 -11.34
N SER A 175 17.95 -3.24 -12.23
CA SER A 175 16.53 -2.92 -12.04
C SER A 175 15.97 -3.54 -10.76
N ARG A 176 16.20 -4.85 -10.57
CA ARG A 176 15.77 -5.59 -9.38
C ARG A 176 16.44 -5.08 -8.11
N LYS A 177 17.76 -4.80 -8.16
CA LYS A 177 18.48 -4.13 -7.06
C LYS A 177 17.85 -2.79 -6.71
N GLY A 178 17.53 -1.98 -7.70
CA GLY A 178 16.86 -0.68 -7.53
C GLY A 178 15.51 -0.81 -6.83
N SER A 179 14.71 -1.82 -7.19
CA SER A 179 13.41 -2.07 -6.57
C SER A 179 13.54 -2.45 -5.08
N PHE A 180 14.48 -3.36 -4.72
CA PHE A 180 14.75 -3.70 -3.34
C PHE A 180 15.29 -2.50 -2.54
N PHE A 181 16.17 -1.71 -3.15
CA PHE A 181 16.71 -0.50 -2.52
C PHE A 181 15.62 0.54 -2.25
N ALA A 182 14.73 0.79 -3.22
CA ALA A 182 13.59 1.68 -3.02
C ALA A 182 12.66 1.21 -1.89
N ALA A 183 12.44 -0.11 -1.80
CA ALA A 183 11.66 -0.69 -0.70
C ALA A 183 12.36 -0.48 0.65
N LEU A 184 13.68 -0.70 0.74
CA LEU A 184 14.49 -0.43 1.93
C LEU A 184 14.37 1.03 2.37
N VAL A 185 14.58 1.98 1.46
CA VAL A 185 14.42 3.42 1.76
C VAL A 185 13.03 3.72 2.33
N GLY A 186 11.99 3.03 1.79
CA GLY A 186 10.61 3.21 2.22
C GLY A 186 10.26 2.64 3.60
N VAL A 187 10.88 1.51 4.00
CA VAL A 187 10.45 0.78 5.21
C VAL A 187 11.48 0.76 6.34
N THR A 188 12.74 1.16 6.11
CA THR A 188 13.79 1.16 7.14
C THR A 188 13.35 1.93 8.37
N ARG A 189 13.52 1.31 9.54
CA ARG A 189 13.07 1.84 10.83
C ARG A 189 14.07 1.60 11.97
N THR A 190 15.02 0.67 11.79
CA THR A 190 16.06 0.40 12.79
C THR A 190 17.12 1.51 12.78
N GLU A 191 17.72 1.78 13.93
CA GLU A 191 18.84 2.75 14.04
C GLU A 191 20.00 2.34 13.13
N GLU A 192 20.34 1.06 13.10
CA GLU A 192 21.38 0.51 12.24
C GLU A 192 21.07 0.71 10.76
N GLY A 193 19.83 0.40 10.35
CA GLY A 193 19.37 0.61 8.98
C GLY A 193 19.39 2.07 8.57
N ILE A 194 18.93 2.98 9.44
CA ILE A 194 18.98 4.44 9.21
C ILE A 194 20.43 4.89 9.06
N ALA A 195 21.34 4.48 9.96
CA ALA A 195 22.76 4.80 9.88
C ALA A 195 23.39 4.25 8.59
N ARG A 196 22.98 3.06 8.12
CA ARG A 196 23.43 2.48 6.86
C ARG A 196 22.97 3.32 5.66
N LEU A 197 21.70 3.72 5.62
CA LEU A 197 21.19 4.61 4.57
C LEU A 197 21.94 5.96 4.55
N GLU A 198 22.29 6.49 5.72
CA GLU A 198 23.07 7.72 5.82
C GLU A 198 24.51 7.55 5.29
N ARG A 199 25.18 6.42 5.59
CA ARG A 199 26.50 6.11 5.01
C ARG A 199 26.43 6.02 3.48
N ILE A 200 25.37 5.42 2.94
CA ILE A 200 25.16 5.35 1.48
C ILE A 200 24.95 6.74 0.91
N TRP A 201 24.12 7.57 1.53
CA TRP A 201 23.89 8.95 1.08
C TRP A 201 25.19 9.79 1.11
N ARG A 202 26.04 9.59 2.12
CA ARG A 202 27.36 10.24 2.22
C ARG A 202 28.39 9.70 1.22
N GLY A 203 28.11 8.57 0.56
CA GLY A 203 29.03 7.88 -0.33
C GLY A 203 30.11 7.05 0.39
N ALA A 204 29.99 6.89 1.72
CA ALA A 204 30.88 6.07 2.53
C ALA A 204 30.59 4.56 2.38
N GLU A 205 29.39 4.20 1.93
CA GLU A 205 29.00 2.83 1.60
C GLU A 205 28.35 2.80 0.21
N ARG A 206 28.62 1.78 -0.59
CA ARG A 206 28.04 1.59 -1.92
C ARG A 206 27.53 0.17 -2.06
N PRO A 207 26.21 -0.05 -2.19
CA PRO A 207 25.68 -1.38 -2.46
C PRO A 207 26.24 -1.93 -3.79
N ARG A 208 26.73 -3.17 -3.75
CA ARG A 208 27.43 -3.77 -4.89
C ARG A 208 26.51 -3.89 -6.09
N GLY A 209 26.93 -3.36 -7.24
CA GLY A 209 26.21 -3.44 -8.50
C GLY A 209 24.94 -2.60 -8.56
N LEU A 210 24.76 -1.65 -7.63
CA LEU A 210 23.67 -0.67 -7.66
C LEU A 210 24.27 0.74 -7.81
N PRO A 211 24.15 1.39 -8.97
CA PRO A 211 24.51 2.79 -9.10
C PRO A 211 23.51 3.65 -8.32
N ILE A 212 24.04 4.50 -7.45
CA ILE A 212 23.26 5.50 -6.72
C ILE A 212 23.36 6.81 -7.48
N ALA A 213 22.32 7.12 -8.25
CA ALA A 213 22.24 8.36 -9.03
C ALA A 213 21.54 9.48 -8.22
N GLU A 214 21.50 10.69 -8.77
CA GLU A 214 20.89 11.87 -8.11
C GLU A 214 19.46 11.63 -7.60
N PRO A 215 18.54 10.96 -8.33
CA PRO A 215 17.20 10.67 -7.80
C PRO A 215 17.20 9.83 -6.54
N GLN A 216 18.07 8.83 -6.46
CA GLN A 216 18.20 7.97 -5.28
C GLN A 216 18.79 8.74 -4.09
N LEU A 217 19.75 9.65 -4.34
CA LEU A 217 20.31 10.51 -3.28
C LEU A 217 19.26 11.47 -2.72
N VAL A 218 18.41 12.05 -3.59
CA VAL A 218 17.27 12.87 -3.15
C VAL A 218 16.30 12.06 -2.30
N ALA A 219 15.89 10.87 -2.75
CA ALA A 219 14.99 10.01 -2.00
C ALA A 219 15.59 9.59 -0.64
N LEU A 220 16.89 9.30 -0.58
CA LEU A 220 17.59 9.02 0.67
C LEU A 220 17.56 10.20 1.62
N ALA A 221 17.88 11.42 1.13
CA ALA A 221 17.85 12.62 1.96
C ALA A 221 16.46 12.91 2.53
N GLU A 222 15.41 12.81 1.69
CA GLU A 222 14.02 12.96 2.12
C GLU A 222 13.65 11.90 3.18
N ALA A 223 14.02 10.64 2.95
CA ALA A 223 13.75 9.54 3.88
C ALA A 223 14.50 9.67 5.21
N LEU A 224 15.73 10.13 5.21
CA LEU A 224 16.52 10.36 6.42
C LEU A 224 15.96 11.54 7.23
N ALA A 225 15.64 12.66 6.57
CA ALA A 225 15.02 13.81 7.23
C ALA A 225 13.66 13.46 7.84
N LEU A 226 12.85 12.67 7.14
CA LEU A 226 11.57 12.18 7.65
C LEU A 226 11.72 11.33 8.93
N ARG A 227 12.84 10.60 9.05
CA ARG A 227 13.18 9.79 10.24
C ARG A 227 13.81 10.59 11.37
N GLY A 228 14.03 11.88 11.17
CA GLY A 228 14.54 12.77 12.19
C GLY A 228 16.02 12.52 12.54
N VAL A 229 16.85 12.20 11.55
CA VAL A 229 18.29 12.06 11.79
C VAL A 229 18.87 13.36 12.37
N PRO A 230 19.90 13.30 13.21
CA PRO A 230 20.57 14.49 13.70
C PRO A 230 21.04 15.39 12.54
N ASN A 231 20.87 16.71 12.68
CA ASN A 231 21.21 17.70 11.66
C ASN A 231 20.51 17.49 10.29
N ALA A 232 19.25 17.03 10.30
CA ALA A 232 18.46 16.81 9.09
C ALA A 232 18.44 18.05 8.15
N ASP A 233 18.38 19.26 8.69
CA ASP A 233 18.38 20.49 7.88
C ASP A 233 19.71 20.65 7.13
N SER A 234 20.86 20.44 7.79
CA SER A 234 22.19 20.47 7.14
C SER A 234 22.34 19.37 6.09
N LEU A 235 21.74 18.20 6.32
CA LEU A 235 21.68 17.11 5.34
C LEU A 235 20.88 17.54 4.11
N LEU A 236 19.71 18.18 4.31
CA LEU A 236 18.89 18.69 3.22
C LEU A 236 19.58 19.83 2.47
N ASP A 237 20.30 20.74 3.14
CA ASP A 237 21.11 21.79 2.51
C ASP A 237 22.20 21.18 1.61
N ALA A 238 22.92 20.20 2.15
CA ALA A 238 23.96 19.50 1.39
C ALA A 238 23.40 18.74 0.19
N GLN A 239 22.19 18.15 0.31
CA GLN A 239 21.53 17.50 -0.80
C GLN A 239 21.06 18.51 -1.85
N GLU A 240 20.47 19.63 -1.44
CA GLU A 240 20.04 20.70 -2.36
C GLU A 240 21.20 21.18 -3.23
N ALA A 241 22.37 21.42 -2.62
CA ALA A 241 23.58 21.85 -3.32
C ALA A 241 24.12 20.80 -4.35
N ARG A 242 23.77 19.52 -4.19
CA ARG A 242 24.19 18.43 -5.11
C ARG A 242 23.24 18.23 -6.30
N ILE A 243 22.04 18.80 -6.25
CA ILE A 243 21.05 18.59 -7.33
C ILE A 243 21.44 19.45 -8.52
N THR A 244 21.72 18.80 -9.65
CA THR A 244 22.11 19.45 -10.90
C THR A 244 20.94 19.65 -11.86
N ASN A 245 19.93 18.79 -11.78
CA ASN A 245 18.72 18.90 -12.62
C ASN A 245 17.79 20.00 -12.08
N PRO A 246 17.49 21.07 -12.87
CA PRO A 246 16.72 22.23 -12.40
C PRO A 246 15.28 21.89 -11.98
N ASP A 247 14.61 20.98 -12.68
CA ASP A 247 13.23 20.59 -12.31
C ASP A 247 13.21 19.81 -11.00
N ARG A 248 14.20 18.94 -10.79
CA ARG A 248 14.34 18.20 -9.52
C ARG A 248 14.69 19.13 -8.38
N LEU A 249 15.54 20.12 -8.61
CA LEU A 249 15.87 21.15 -7.63
C LEU A 249 14.63 21.97 -7.25
N ALA A 250 13.85 22.39 -8.23
CA ALA A 250 12.61 23.13 -7.98
C ALA A 250 11.60 22.28 -7.19
N ARG A 251 11.42 20.99 -7.55
CA ARG A 251 10.59 20.07 -6.77
C ARG A 251 11.13 19.90 -5.35
N PHE A 252 12.43 19.68 -5.18
CA PHE A 252 13.04 19.47 -3.86
C PHE A 252 12.80 20.67 -2.95
N ARG A 253 13.04 21.89 -3.44
CA ARG A 253 12.75 23.14 -2.71
C ARG A 253 11.29 23.27 -2.31
N PHE A 254 10.39 22.88 -3.19
CA PHE A 254 8.93 22.92 -2.93
C PHE A 254 8.52 21.95 -1.82
N VAL A 255 9.04 20.72 -1.81
CA VAL A 255 8.64 19.70 -0.81
C VAL A 255 9.44 19.80 0.49
N ARG A 256 10.60 20.43 0.48
CA ARG A 256 11.52 20.53 1.61
C ARG A 256 10.86 21.02 2.92
N PRO A 257 9.98 22.03 2.94
CA PRO A 257 9.29 22.45 4.15
C PRO A 257 8.45 21.33 4.81
N ALA A 258 7.92 20.37 4.03
CA ALA A 258 7.23 19.20 4.57
C ALA A 258 8.16 18.27 5.37
N LEU A 259 9.46 18.33 5.15
CA LEU A 259 10.46 17.52 5.84
C LEU A 259 10.97 18.17 7.14
N SER A 260 10.69 19.44 7.37
CA SER A 260 11.16 20.18 8.55
C SER A 260 10.80 19.48 9.87
N ALA A 261 11.69 19.52 10.84
CA ALA A 261 11.39 19.09 12.20
C ALA A 261 10.43 20.08 12.91
N ASP A 262 10.46 21.38 12.57
CA ASP A 262 9.56 22.40 13.12
C ASP A 262 8.13 22.24 12.55
N ALA A 263 7.18 21.92 13.42
CA ALA A 263 5.78 21.80 13.07
C ALA A 263 5.21 23.09 12.45
N ARG A 264 5.66 24.27 12.89
CA ARG A 264 5.17 25.55 12.35
C ARG A 264 5.53 25.74 10.88
N VAL A 265 6.68 25.26 10.46
CA VAL A 265 7.10 25.28 9.04
C VAL A 265 6.19 24.36 8.22
N ARG A 266 5.93 23.14 8.71
CA ARG A 266 5.03 22.20 8.07
C ARG A 266 3.59 22.73 7.97
N ASP A 267 3.09 23.34 9.05
CA ASP A 267 1.77 23.93 9.09
C ASP A 267 1.65 25.15 8.13
N SER A 268 2.71 25.93 8.01
CA SER A 268 2.77 27.06 7.07
C SER A 268 2.69 26.57 5.62
N LEU A 269 3.46 25.51 5.29
CA LEU A 269 3.37 24.87 3.97
C LEU A 269 1.95 24.36 3.71
N PHE A 270 1.37 23.61 4.65
CA PHE A 270 0.01 23.08 4.47
C PHE A 270 -1.01 24.23 4.24
N ARG A 271 -0.96 25.28 5.04
CA ARG A 271 -1.86 26.44 4.88
C ARG A 271 -1.71 27.14 3.54
N SER A 272 -0.51 27.16 2.96
CA SER A 272 -0.29 27.73 1.64
C SER A 272 -1.10 27.04 0.55
N PHE A 273 -1.44 25.76 0.74
CA PHE A 273 -2.28 25.01 -0.19
C PHE A 273 -3.76 25.45 -0.22
N ALA A 274 -4.19 26.34 0.64
CA ALA A 274 -5.48 27.01 0.49
C ALA A 274 -5.52 27.92 -0.78
N ASP A 275 -4.36 28.45 -1.20
CA ASP A 275 -4.24 29.20 -2.44
C ASP A 275 -4.12 28.27 -3.66
N VAL A 276 -5.02 28.42 -4.64
CA VAL A 276 -5.01 27.67 -5.91
C VAL A 276 -3.66 27.82 -6.64
N ALA A 277 -3.04 29.01 -6.56
CA ALA A 277 -1.77 29.25 -7.22
C ALA A 277 -0.64 28.35 -6.70
N GLN A 278 -0.67 28.00 -5.41
CA GLN A 278 0.30 27.11 -4.78
C GLN A 278 0.07 25.62 -5.16
N ARG A 279 -1.11 25.29 -5.68
CA ARG A 279 -1.45 23.93 -6.10
C ARG A 279 -1.25 23.65 -7.60
N ARG A 280 -0.74 24.60 -8.39
CA ARG A 280 -0.54 24.42 -9.85
C ARG A 280 0.34 23.22 -10.22
N ARG A 281 1.30 22.86 -9.40
CA ARG A 281 2.13 21.67 -9.55
C ARG A 281 1.56 20.53 -8.71
N GLU A 282 0.39 20.00 -9.09
CA GLU A 282 -0.36 19.02 -8.31
C GLU A 282 0.48 17.83 -7.85
N SER A 283 1.36 17.29 -8.70
CA SER A 283 2.26 16.19 -8.32
C SER A 283 3.18 16.55 -7.16
N TRP A 284 3.71 17.77 -7.12
CA TRP A 284 4.58 18.22 -6.03
C TRP A 284 3.80 18.45 -4.74
N VAL A 285 2.55 18.93 -4.87
CA VAL A 285 1.64 19.07 -3.72
C VAL A 285 1.33 17.71 -3.12
N LEU A 286 1.05 16.70 -3.96
CA LEU A 286 0.81 15.33 -3.50
C LEU A 286 2.04 14.72 -2.82
N ASP A 287 3.25 14.96 -3.34
CA ASP A 287 4.50 14.56 -2.71
C ASP A 287 4.66 15.21 -1.32
N ALA A 288 4.42 16.53 -1.22
CA ALA A 288 4.48 17.25 0.05
C ALA A 288 3.44 16.75 1.05
N MET A 289 2.20 16.51 0.61
CA MET A 289 1.13 15.95 1.46
C MET A 289 1.48 14.54 1.95
N ALA A 290 2.04 13.68 1.11
CA ALA A 290 2.48 12.34 1.50
C ALA A 290 3.62 12.38 2.55
N LEU A 291 4.50 13.39 2.50
CA LEU A 291 5.53 13.61 3.50
C LEU A 291 4.96 14.19 4.81
N LEU A 292 4.00 15.12 4.73
CA LEU A 292 3.31 15.68 5.90
C LEU A 292 2.54 14.61 6.66
N HIS A 293 1.81 13.76 5.94
CA HIS A 293 0.95 12.72 6.50
C HIS A 293 1.60 11.32 6.52
N HIS A 294 2.94 11.24 6.39
CA HIS A 294 3.62 9.94 6.47
C HIS A 294 3.34 9.24 7.82
N PRO A 295 3.23 7.91 7.88
CA PRO A 295 2.95 7.18 9.12
C PRO A 295 3.84 7.56 10.31
N LEU A 296 5.11 7.88 10.09
CA LEU A 296 6.03 8.38 11.13
C LEU A 296 5.61 9.74 11.71
N ARG A 297 4.73 10.46 11.05
CA ARG A 297 4.24 11.80 11.44
C ARG A 297 2.73 11.83 11.71
N ALA A 298 2.05 10.69 11.63
CA ALA A 298 0.59 10.60 11.73
C ALA A 298 0.03 11.32 12.97
N GLN A 299 0.71 11.22 14.12
CA GLN A 299 0.29 11.89 15.34
C GLN A 299 0.40 13.42 15.22
N SER A 300 1.51 13.93 14.69
CA SER A 300 1.76 15.37 14.57
C SER A 300 0.95 16.02 13.44
N SER A 301 0.58 15.25 12.41
CA SER A 301 -0.22 15.75 11.28
C SER A 301 -1.73 15.51 11.43
N LEU A 302 -2.17 14.84 12.49
CA LEU A 302 -3.60 14.62 12.77
C LEU A 302 -4.43 15.94 12.73
N PRO A 303 -3.97 17.06 13.30
CA PRO A 303 -4.70 18.33 13.24
C PRO A 303 -4.91 18.86 11.81
N LEU A 304 -4.10 18.43 10.84
CA LEU A 304 -4.20 18.86 9.44
C LEU A 304 -5.24 18.04 8.65
N VAL A 305 -5.71 16.90 9.18
CA VAL A 305 -6.68 16.04 8.46
C VAL A 305 -7.99 16.79 8.19
N ARG A 306 -8.58 17.43 9.19
CA ARG A 306 -9.85 18.15 9.02
C ARG A 306 -9.71 19.32 8.03
N PRO A 307 -8.74 20.23 8.14
CA PRO A 307 -8.52 21.28 7.15
C PRO A 307 -8.28 20.75 5.72
N ALA A 308 -7.60 19.60 5.58
CA ALA A 308 -7.42 18.99 4.25
C ALA A 308 -8.72 18.46 3.66
N LEU A 309 -9.62 17.91 4.49
CA LEU A 309 -10.97 17.53 4.05
C LEU A 309 -11.82 18.74 3.66
N ASP A 310 -11.74 19.84 4.41
CA ASP A 310 -12.49 21.07 4.14
C ASP A 310 -12.11 21.71 2.79
N LEU A 311 -10.85 21.56 2.34
CA LEU A 311 -10.39 22.02 1.03
C LEU A 311 -10.88 21.15 -0.15
N THR A 312 -11.37 19.91 0.11
CA THR A 312 -11.61 18.93 -0.96
C THR A 312 -12.67 19.38 -1.97
N LEU A 313 -13.70 20.11 -1.53
CA LEU A 313 -14.75 20.61 -2.43
C LEU A 313 -14.21 21.66 -3.41
N GLU A 314 -13.35 22.55 -2.94
CA GLU A 314 -12.70 23.55 -3.78
C GLU A 314 -11.69 22.91 -4.72
N ILE A 315 -10.89 21.95 -4.24
CA ILE A 315 -9.98 21.15 -5.05
C ILE A 315 -10.72 20.37 -6.15
N GLN A 316 -11.93 19.83 -5.86
CA GLN A 316 -12.76 19.17 -6.88
C GLN A 316 -13.18 20.12 -8.02
N ARG A 317 -13.26 21.44 -7.76
CA ARG A 317 -13.67 22.45 -8.76
C ARG A 317 -12.48 23.03 -9.53
N THR A 318 -11.30 23.08 -8.93
CA THR A 318 -10.13 23.79 -9.45
C THR A 318 -9.00 22.91 -9.93
N GLY A 319 -8.95 21.65 -9.50
CA GLY A 319 -7.90 20.68 -9.83
C GLY A 319 -8.27 19.79 -11.02
N ASP A 320 -7.27 18.97 -11.44
CA ASP A 320 -7.48 17.87 -12.38
C ASP A 320 -8.49 16.85 -11.84
N ILE A 321 -9.13 16.08 -12.71
CA ILE A 321 -10.19 15.11 -12.34
C ILE A 321 -9.72 14.03 -11.34
N PHE A 322 -8.43 13.72 -11.33
CA PHE A 322 -7.82 12.73 -10.45
C PHE A 322 -7.27 13.35 -9.16
N PHE A 323 -7.02 14.67 -9.16
CA PHE A 323 -6.38 15.34 -8.04
C PHE A 323 -7.14 15.21 -6.72
N PRO A 324 -8.49 15.36 -6.66
CA PRO A 324 -9.22 15.26 -5.39
C PRO A 324 -9.04 13.91 -4.68
N LEU A 325 -9.10 12.79 -5.43
CA LEU A 325 -8.88 11.47 -4.84
C LEU A 325 -7.43 11.29 -4.38
N ARG A 326 -6.46 11.72 -5.19
CA ARG A 326 -5.04 11.66 -4.83
C ARG A 326 -4.70 12.53 -3.62
N TRP A 327 -5.31 13.71 -3.51
CA TRP A 327 -5.21 14.59 -2.34
C TRP A 327 -5.71 13.89 -1.08
N LEU A 328 -6.89 13.28 -1.16
CA LEU A 328 -7.48 12.51 -0.06
C LEU A 328 -6.60 11.33 0.34
N ASN A 329 -6.10 10.56 -0.63
CA ASN A 329 -5.18 9.46 -0.36
C ASN A 329 -3.90 9.97 0.31
N ALA A 330 -3.26 11.02 -0.22
CA ALA A 330 -2.05 11.60 0.37
C ALA A 330 -2.29 12.13 1.80
N THR A 331 -3.51 12.57 2.12
CA THR A 331 -3.91 13.00 3.46
C THR A 331 -4.12 11.82 4.41
N LEU A 332 -4.79 10.75 3.96
CA LEU A 332 -5.31 9.71 4.86
C LEU A 332 -4.44 8.47 4.95
N ASP A 333 -3.66 8.15 3.91
CA ASP A 333 -2.90 6.90 3.80
C ASP A 333 -1.91 6.64 4.95
N GLY A 334 -1.43 7.69 5.61
CA GLY A 334 -0.50 7.55 6.73
C GLY A 334 -1.18 7.39 8.10
N HIS A 335 -2.50 7.54 8.18
CA HIS A 335 -3.24 7.51 9.44
C HIS A 335 -3.89 6.15 9.72
N ARG A 336 -3.91 5.75 11.00
CA ARG A 336 -4.49 4.48 11.48
C ARG A 336 -5.28 4.64 12.77
N SER A 337 -5.30 5.84 13.35
CA SER A 337 -5.93 6.06 14.65
C SER A 337 -7.44 6.21 14.55
N SER A 338 -8.17 5.81 15.59
CA SER A 338 -9.60 6.09 15.72
C SER A 338 -9.90 7.58 15.65
N ALA A 339 -9.02 8.43 16.19
CA ALA A 339 -9.17 9.89 16.13
C ALA A 339 -9.16 10.43 14.69
N ALA A 340 -8.31 9.90 13.82
CA ALA A 340 -8.33 10.25 12.40
C ALA A 340 -9.63 9.77 11.72
N ALA A 341 -10.05 8.55 12.00
CA ALA A 341 -11.31 8.01 11.48
C ALA A 341 -12.54 8.81 11.96
N ASP A 342 -12.56 9.17 13.24
CA ASP A 342 -13.63 9.99 13.81
C ASP A 342 -13.64 11.40 13.20
N THR A 343 -12.47 11.96 12.85
CA THR A 343 -12.36 13.24 12.11
C THR A 343 -13.02 13.16 10.73
N VAL A 344 -12.76 12.05 9.99
CA VAL A 344 -13.40 11.85 8.66
C VAL A 344 -14.91 11.67 8.81
N ARG A 345 -15.39 10.92 9.81
CA ARG A 345 -16.83 10.78 10.07
C ARG A 345 -17.47 12.12 10.37
N ALA A 346 -16.93 12.86 11.34
CA ALA A 346 -17.43 14.17 11.71
C ALA A 346 -17.49 15.14 10.52
N TYR A 347 -16.52 15.02 9.58
CA TYR A 347 -16.57 15.78 8.33
C TYR A 347 -17.75 15.35 7.45
N LEU A 348 -17.96 14.03 7.25
CA LEU A 348 -19.05 13.51 6.42
C LEU A 348 -20.43 13.83 7.00
N ASP A 349 -20.56 13.80 8.33
CA ASP A 349 -21.81 14.10 9.05
C ASP A 349 -22.13 15.60 9.01
N ALA A 350 -21.09 16.45 9.12
CA ALA A 350 -21.24 17.90 9.02
C ALA A 350 -21.51 18.41 7.58
N ASN A 351 -21.32 17.56 6.58
CA ASN A 351 -21.47 17.91 5.16
C ASN A 351 -22.40 16.93 4.42
N PRO A 352 -23.69 16.81 4.80
CA PRO A 352 -24.62 15.89 4.16
C PRO A 352 -24.85 16.23 2.68
N GLU A 353 -24.71 17.48 2.29
CA GLU A 353 -24.91 18.01 0.92
C GLU A 353 -23.67 17.85 0.02
N LEU A 354 -22.64 17.13 0.45
CA LEU A 354 -21.49 16.84 -0.42
C LEU A 354 -21.96 16.15 -1.71
N PRO A 355 -21.45 16.60 -2.88
CA PRO A 355 -21.75 15.91 -4.13
C PRO A 355 -21.48 14.39 -4.00
N PRO A 356 -22.41 13.53 -4.45
CA PRO A 356 -22.31 12.08 -4.23
C PRO A 356 -20.97 11.47 -4.71
N ARG A 357 -20.44 11.97 -5.83
CA ARG A 357 -19.13 11.54 -6.36
C ARG A 357 -17.97 11.94 -5.43
N LEU A 358 -18.04 13.11 -4.82
CA LEU A 358 -17.01 13.56 -3.88
C LEU A 358 -17.10 12.79 -2.57
N ARG A 359 -18.31 12.61 -2.04
CA ARG A 359 -18.55 11.74 -0.88
C ARG A 359 -17.98 10.33 -1.12
N GLY A 360 -18.21 9.76 -2.30
CA GLY A 360 -17.63 8.46 -2.69
C GLY A 360 -16.11 8.46 -2.68
N LYS A 361 -15.44 9.52 -3.16
CA LYS A 361 -13.97 9.67 -3.11
C LYS A 361 -13.45 9.73 -1.66
N VAL A 362 -14.15 10.45 -0.77
CA VAL A 362 -13.78 10.52 0.66
C VAL A 362 -13.88 9.14 1.31
N LEU A 363 -14.99 8.43 1.08
CA LEU A 363 -15.19 7.07 1.61
C LEU A 363 -14.15 6.09 1.06
N GLN A 364 -13.84 6.18 -0.23
CA GLN A 364 -12.81 5.35 -0.88
C GLN A 364 -11.43 5.60 -0.28
N ALA A 365 -11.02 6.85 -0.10
CA ALA A 365 -9.72 7.19 0.46
C ALA A 365 -9.61 6.83 1.96
N ALA A 366 -10.73 6.83 2.67
CA ALA A 366 -10.78 6.52 4.10
C ALA A 366 -11.01 5.02 4.41
N ASP A 367 -11.21 4.16 3.39
CA ASP A 367 -11.58 2.76 3.61
C ASP A 367 -10.54 2.01 4.45
N ASP A 368 -9.25 2.10 4.10
CA ASP A 368 -8.18 1.48 4.88
C ASP A 368 -8.12 2.03 6.32
N LEU A 369 -8.26 3.34 6.49
CA LEU A 369 -8.29 3.98 7.80
C LEU A 369 -9.44 3.46 8.65
N PHE A 370 -10.64 3.35 8.09
CA PHE A 370 -11.81 2.82 8.79
C PHE A 370 -11.63 1.35 9.18
N ARG A 371 -11.05 0.54 8.30
CA ARG A 371 -10.77 -0.88 8.58
C ARG A 371 -9.78 -1.05 9.72
N VAL A 372 -8.59 -0.43 9.61
CA VAL A 372 -7.52 -0.60 10.62
C VAL A 372 -7.82 0.06 11.96
N SER A 373 -8.71 1.05 12.00
CA SER A 373 -9.15 1.69 13.25
C SER A 373 -10.33 0.98 13.92
N GLY A 374 -10.90 -0.09 13.31
CA GLY A 374 -12.11 -0.75 13.77
C GLY A 374 -13.37 0.13 13.68
N ARG A 375 -13.34 1.17 12.84
CA ARG A 375 -14.36 2.22 12.74
C ARG A 375 -15.08 2.21 11.40
N ARG A 376 -15.43 1.05 10.86
CA ARG A 376 -16.19 0.97 9.57
C ARG A 376 -17.43 1.85 9.62
N PRO A 377 -17.73 2.66 8.58
CA PRO A 377 -18.98 3.39 8.51
C PRO A 377 -20.13 2.40 8.51
N ASN A 378 -21.22 2.72 9.22
CA ASN A 378 -22.46 1.99 9.07
C ASN A 378 -22.88 2.09 7.60
N SER A 379 -23.02 0.95 6.95
CA SER A 379 -23.46 0.80 5.54
C SER A 379 -24.84 1.38 5.29
#